data_12c898b719f666389de9ffbbd423f5ff
#
_entry.id   12c898b719f666389de9ffbbd423f5ff
#
_cell.length_a   1.000
_cell.length_b   1.000
_cell.length_c   1.000
_cell.angle_alpha   90.00
_cell.angle_beta   90.00
_cell.angle_gamma   90.00
#
_symmetry.space_group_name_H-M   'P 1'
#
loop_
_entity.id
_entity.type
_entity.pdbx_description
1 polymer ?
#
loop_
_entity_poly.entity_id
_entity_poly.type
_entity_poly.pdbx_seq_one_letter_code
_entity_poly.pdbx_strand_id
1 'polypeptide(L)'
;TTCRRQRQMCIRDRTYAVCAYCHGGNAQGIKEMNAPRMAGMTDWYLERQLQNFKHGIRGQHPEDYYGKQMSFMARILQDDKKINDLVAYINTL
;
A
#
# COMPACT_ATOMS: atom_id res chain seq x y z
N THR A 1 9.08 23.40 9.50
CA THR A 1 8.79 22.74 8.26
C THR A 1 7.42 22.07 8.29
N THR A 2 6.93 21.72 7.10
CA THR A 2 5.63 21.10 6.93
C THR A 2 5.50 19.80 7.74
N CYS A 3 6.56 19.02 7.84
CA CYS A 3 6.56 17.75 8.57
C CYS A 3 6.39 17.90 10.06
N ARG A 4 6.78 19.03 10.62
CA ARG A 4 6.59 19.30 12.05
C ARG A 4 5.12 19.37 12.42
N ARG A 5 4.34 20.07 11.59
CA ARG A 5 2.90 20.23 11.82
C ARG A 5 2.14 18.95 11.55
N GLN A 6 2.62 18.15 10.61
CA GLN A 6 1.90 16.99 10.09
C GLN A 6 2.75 15.74 10.26
N ARG A 7 3.20 15.51 11.48
CA ARG A 7 4.08 14.37 11.76
C ARG A 7 3.48 13.05 11.30
N GLN A 8 2.18 12.85 11.50
CA GLN A 8 1.48 11.65 11.05
C GLN A 8 1.51 11.54 9.53
N MET A 9 1.29 12.64 8.84
CA MET A 9 1.34 12.65 7.38
C MET A 9 2.75 12.32 6.87
N CYS A 10 3.79 12.80 7.53
CA CYS A 10 5.17 12.49 7.15
C CYS A 10 5.50 11.02 7.34
N ILE A 11 5.01 10.42 8.43
CA ILE A 11 5.21 8.99 8.68
C ILE A 11 4.48 8.16 7.63
N ARG A 12 3.23 8.51 7.32
CA ARG A 12 2.44 7.84 6.29
C ARG A 12 3.08 7.97 4.92
N ASP A 13 3.59 9.17 4.61
CA ASP A 13 4.26 9.46 3.36
C ASP A 13 5.50 8.58 3.18
N ARG A 14 6.31 8.44 4.24
CA ARG A 14 7.50 7.58 4.22
C ARG A 14 7.14 6.12 4.00
N THR A 15 6.08 5.66 4.65
CA THR A 15 5.61 4.29 4.47
C THR A 15 5.15 4.08 3.04
N TYR A 16 4.41 5.04 2.49
CA TYR A 16 3.92 4.95 1.13
C TYR A 16 5.05 5.06 0.09
N ALA A 17 6.16 5.71 0.42
CA ALA A 17 7.26 5.89 -0.53
C ALA A 17 7.73 4.55 -1.13
N VAL A 18 7.71 3.49 -0.35
CA VAL A 18 8.05 2.14 -0.84
C VAL A 18 7.01 1.66 -1.85
N CYS A 19 5.74 1.91 -1.59
CA CYS A 19 4.65 1.51 -2.48
C CYS A 19 4.67 2.30 -3.79
N ALA A 20 5.13 3.55 -3.73
CA ALA A 20 5.17 4.42 -4.89
C ALA A 20 6.07 3.91 -6.02
N TYR A 21 7.06 3.10 -5.71
CA TYR A 21 7.92 2.51 -6.74
C TYR A 21 7.13 1.72 -7.77
N CYS A 22 6.09 1.02 -7.33
CA CYS A 22 5.27 0.21 -8.22
C CYS A 22 3.92 0.83 -8.53
N HIS A 23 3.31 1.53 -7.55
CA HIS A 23 1.96 2.06 -7.69
C HIS A 23 1.91 3.54 -8.10
N GLY A 24 3.05 4.23 -8.12
CA GLY A 24 3.12 5.64 -8.49
C GLY A 24 2.93 6.58 -7.31
N GLY A 25 3.43 7.82 -7.45
CA GLY A 25 3.40 8.80 -6.37
C GLY A 25 2.00 9.22 -5.94
N ASN A 26 1.01 9.10 -6.84
CA ASN A 26 -0.39 9.43 -6.57
C ASN A 26 -1.27 8.17 -6.56
N ALA A 27 -0.68 7.00 -6.35
CA ALA A 27 -1.37 5.71 -6.34
C ALA A 27 -2.18 5.47 -7.62
N GLN A 28 -1.72 6.02 -8.74
CA GLN A 28 -2.41 5.92 -10.03
C GLN A 28 -2.21 4.57 -10.72
N GLY A 29 -1.27 3.77 -10.21
CA GLY A 29 -0.87 2.52 -10.84
C GLY A 29 0.18 2.73 -11.92
N ILE A 30 1.01 1.72 -12.15
CA ILE A 30 2.02 1.73 -13.20
C ILE A 30 1.89 0.41 -13.97
N LYS A 31 1.44 0.51 -15.23
CA LYS A 31 1.18 -0.66 -16.05
C LYS A 31 2.42 -1.52 -16.26
N GLU A 32 3.56 -0.89 -16.45
CA GLU A 32 4.83 -1.58 -16.70
C GLU A 32 5.29 -2.41 -15.50
N MET A 33 4.82 -2.04 -14.30
CA MET A 33 5.09 -2.77 -13.07
C MET A 33 3.99 -3.77 -12.73
N ASN A 34 2.94 -3.83 -13.54
CA ASN A 34 1.74 -4.62 -13.27
C ASN A 34 1.10 -4.29 -11.92
N ALA A 35 1.23 -3.03 -11.50
CA ALA A 35 0.70 -2.54 -10.25
C ALA A 35 -0.58 -1.75 -10.52
N PRO A 36 -1.71 -2.14 -9.91
CA PRO A 36 -2.99 -1.49 -10.18
C PRO A 36 -3.11 -0.14 -9.49
N ARG A 37 -4.07 0.64 -9.95
CA ARG A 37 -4.44 1.90 -9.32
C ARG A 37 -5.08 1.62 -7.96
N MET A 38 -4.66 2.39 -6.96
CA MET A 38 -5.26 2.35 -5.62
C MET A 38 -6.02 3.64 -5.29
N ALA A 39 -5.70 4.75 -5.95
CA ALA A 39 -6.38 6.01 -5.72
C ALA A 39 -7.86 5.89 -6.06
N GLY A 40 -8.70 6.41 -5.17
CA GLY A 40 -10.15 6.38 -5.35
C GLY A 40 -10.84 5.11 -4.89
N MET A 41 -10.10 4.12 -4.40
CA MET A 41 -10.71 2.91 -3.84
C MET A 41 -11.18 3.15 -2.40
N THR A 42 -12.17 2.36 -1.96
CA THR A 42 -12.69 2.50 -0.61
C THR A 42 -11.69 2.03 0.44
N ASP A 43 -11.76 2.64 1.62
CA ASP A 43 -10.86 2.32 2.73
C ASP A 43 -10.90 0.85 3.12
N TRP A 44 -12.11 0.32 3.28
CA TRP A 44 -12.27 -1.06 3.74
C TRP A 44 -11.74 -2.05 2.72
N TYR A 45 -11.84 -1.74 1.42
CA TYR A 45 -11.32 -2.60 0.36
C TYR A 45 -9.79 -2.62 0.39
N LEU A 46 -9.16 -1.44 0.46
CA LEU A 46 -7.71 -1.34 0.54
C LEU A 46 -7.16 -2.03 1.78
N GLU A 47 -7.79 -1.82 2.91
CA GLU A 47 -7.40 -2.46 4.17
C GLU A 47 -7.50 -3.97 4.06
N ARG A 48 -8.61 -4.48 3.54
CA ARG A 48 -8.82 -5.92 3.38
C ARG A 48 -7.78 -6.54 2.46
N GLN A 49 -7.48 -5.88 1.34
CA GLN A 49 -6.50 -6.44 0.40
C GLN A 49 -5.09 -6.44 0.98
N LEU A 50 -4.70 -5.40 1.69
CA LEU A 50 -3.40 -5.37 2.36
C LEU A 50 -3.31 -6.48 3.41
N GLN A 51 -4.38 -6.70 4.19
CA GLN A 51 -4.44 -7.80 5.15
C GLN A 51 -4.34 -9.16 4.45
N ASN A 52 -5.04 -9.32 3.33
CA ASN A 52 -5.02 -10.57 2.58
C ASN A 52 -3.62 -10.90 2.07
N PHE A 53 -2.91 -9.92 1.54
CA PHE A 53 -1.53 -10.12 1.10
C PHE A 53 -0.60 -10.40 2.28
N LYS A 54 -0.76 -9.67 3.38
CA LYS A 54 0.10 -9.81 4.56
C LYS A 54 -0.02 -11.19 5.19
N HIS A 55 -1.24 -11.72 5.27
CA HIS A 55 -1.52 -13.00 5.93
C HIS A 55 -1.53 -14.20 4.99
N GLY A 56 -1.11 -14.02 3.74
CA GLY A 56 -0.97 -15.13 2.82
C GLY A 56 -2.27 -15.65 2.24
N ILE A 57 -3.36 -14.88 2.34
CA ILE A 57 -4.64 -15.26 1.75
C ILE A 57 -4.64 -14.96 0.24
N ARG A 58 -3.89 -13.93 -0.15
CA ARG A 58 -3.74 -13.53 -1.55
C ARG A 58 -2.26 -13.52 -1.94
N GLY A 59 -1.97 -13.79 -3.22
CA GLY A 59 -0.60 -13.74 -3.72
C GLY A 59 0.20 -15.01 -3.43
N GLN A 60 -0.47 -16.13 -3.19
CA GLN A 60 0.20 -17.40 -2.87
C GLN A 60 0.22 -18.41 -4.00
N HIS A 61 -0.53 -18.15 -5.08
CA HIS A 61 -0.53 -19.06 -6.23
C HIS A 61 0.86 -19.09 -6.87
N PRO A 62 1.41 -20.27 -7.22
CA PRO A 62 2.77 -20.37 -7.78
C PRO A 62 2.99 -19.55 -9.05
N GLU A 63 1.94 -19.33 -9.84
CA GLU A 63 2.02 -18.57 -11.08
C GLU A 63 1.68 -17.09 -10.93
N ASP A 64 1.24 -16.67 -9.73
CA ASP A 64 0.90 -15.28 -9.44
C ASP A 64 2.17 -14.53 -9.02
N TYR A 65 3.01 -14.21 -9.98
CA TYR A 65 4.30 -13.60 -9.77
C TYR A 65 4.20 -12.24 -9.06
N TYR A 66 3.28 -11.39 -9.57
CA TYR A 66 3.13 -10.04 -9.04
C TYR A 66 2.39 -10.02 -7.71
N GLY A 67 1.44 -10.94 -7.53
CA GLY A 67 0.78 -11.11 -6.24
C GLY A 67 1.75 -11.56 -5.15
N LYS A 68 2.72 -12.41 -5.49
CA LYS A 68 3.76 -12.81 -4.54
C LYS A 68 4.63 -11.64 -4.13
N GLN A 69 4.99 -10.77 -5.08
CA GLN A 69 5.75 -9.57 -4.77
C GLN A 69 4.97 -8.66 -3.83
N MET A 70 3.67 -8.48 -4.09
CA MET A 70 2.83 -7.67 -3.23
C MET A 70 2.68 -8.28 -1.85
N SER A 71 2.54 -9.60 -1.76
CA SER A 71 2.48 -10.30 -0.48
C SER A 71 3.74 -10.05 0.35
N PHE A 72 4.90 -10.12 -0.29
CA PHE A 72 6.16 -9.82 0.37
C PHE A 72 6.21 -8.37 0.85
N MET A 73 5.79 -7.43 0.00
CA MET A 73 5.79 -6.01 0.36
C MET A 73 4.81 -5.70 1.48
N ALA A 74 3.66 -6.35 1.51
CA ALA A 74 2.67 -6.12 2.57
C ALA A 74 3.17 -6.55 3.95
N ARG A 75 4.14 -7.45 4.01
CA ARG A 75 4.71 -7.91 5.28
C ARG A 75 5.51 -6.85 6.02
N ILE A 76 5.93 -5.77 5.34
CA ILE A 76 6.59 -4.66 6.01
C ILE A 76 5.62 -3.88 6.91
N LEU A 77 4.32 -4.03 6.69
CA LEU A 77 3.28 -3.41 7.51
C LEU A 77 3.04 -4.29 8.73
N GLN A 78 3.77 -4.01 9.80
CA GLN A 78 3.88 -4.91 10.95
C GLN A 78 2.61 -5.01 11.78
N ASP A 79 1.78 -3.97 11.80
CA ASP A 79 0.57 -3.96 12.62
C ASP A 79 -0.58 -3.28 11.87
N ASP A 80 -1.79 -3.45 12.42
CA ASP A 80 -3.00 -2.93 11.81
C ASP A 80 -3.02 -1.40 11.78
N LYS A 81 -2.38 -0.76 12.75
CA LYS A 81 -2.29 0.69 12.78
C LYS A 81 -1.53 1.22 11.56
N LYS A 82 -0.43 0.57 11.18
CA LYS A 82 0.34 0.97 10.01
C LYS A 82 -0.48 0.78 8.73
N ILE A 83 -1.24 -0.29 8.65
CA ILE A 83 -2.14 -0.52 7.51
C ILE A 83 -3.20 0.57 7.44
N ASN A 84 -3.84 0.89 8.56
CA ASN A 84 -4.86 1.93 8.60
C ASN A 84 -4.29 3.31 8.25
N ASP A 85 -3.12 3.63 8.77
CA ASP A 85 -2.46 4.89 8.47
C ASP A 85 -2.09 5.00 6.99
N LEU A 86 -1.61 3.91 6.41
CA LEU A 86 -1.27 3.87 4.99
C LEU A 86 -2.52 4.04 4.12
N VAL A 87 -3.60 3.34 4.45
CA VAL A 87 -4.86 3.44 3.73
C VAL A 87 -5.39 4.88 3.78
N ALA A 88 -5.33 5.50 4.97
CA ALA A 88 -5.75 6.89 5.12
C ALA A 88 -4.93 7.82 4.24
N TYR A 89 -3.63 7.61 4.16
CA TYR A 89 -2.76 8.40 3.28
C TYR A 89 -3.12 8.20 1.80
N ILE A 90 -3.30 6.95 1.37
CA ILE A 90 -3.65 6.66 -0.02
C ILE A 90 -4.94 7.38 -0.41
N ASN A 91 -5.89 7.48 0.49
CA ASN A 91 -7.16 8.15 0.22
C ASN A 91 -7.05 9.67 0.10
N THR A 92 -5.91 10.24 0.45
CA THR A 92 -5.64 11.68 0.21
C THR A 92 -5.05 11.95 -1.17
N LEU A 93 -4.68 10.90 -1.88
CA LEU A 93 -3.98 11.02 -3.17
C LEU A 93 -4.93 11.21 -4.36
#